data_dc2bd8b7b6ac087110933c21d7af9abc
#
_entry.id   dc2bd8b7b6ac087110933c21d7af9abc
#
_cell.length_a   1.000
_cell.length_b   1.000
_cell.length_c   1.000
_cell.angle_alpha   90.00
_cell.angle_beta   90.00
_cell.angle_gamma   90.00
#
_symmetry.space_group_name_H-M   'P 1'
#
loop_
_entity.id
_entity.type
_entity.pdbx_description
1 polymer ?
#
loop_
_entity_poly.entity_id
_entity_poly.type
_entity_poly.pdbx_seq_one_letter_code
_entity_poly.pdbx_strand_id
1 'polypeptide(L)'
;MEDVREKIKAIEEMIQVVLLAIPREISAHAYYLNASQRATSDMSRNLFLSLAEQEKDHEMKLKHIVEELKRELQNCKGSLREIKKQKVQ
;
A
#
# COMPACT_ATOMS: atom_id res chain seq x y z
N MET A 1 -18.03 18.94 9.79
CA MET A 1 -18.16 17.90 8.75
C MET A 1 -17.03 18.04 7.73
N GLU A 2 -16.45 16.93 7.36
CA GLU A 2 -15.38 16.91 6.38
C GLU A 2 -15.94 17.16 4.99
N ASP A 3 -15.36 18.13 4.28
CA ASP A 3 -15.69 18.39 2.89
C ASP A 3 -15.20 17.24 2.00
N VAL A 4 -15.95 16.92 0.95
CA VAL A 4 -15.60 15.89 -0.02
C VAL A 4 -14.21 16.15 -0.63
N ARG A 5 -13.88 17.41 -0.89
CA ARG A 5 -12.56 17.78 -1.45
C ARG A 5 -11.43 17.48 -0.47
N GLU A 6 -11.64 17.74 0.82
CA GLU A 6 -10.67 17.42 1.87
C GLU A 6 -10.48 15.92 2.00
N LYS A 7 -11.57 15.16 1.88
CA LYS A 7 -11.53 13.70 1.91
C LYS A 7 -10.74 13.15 0.71
N ILE A 8 -10.98 13.68 -0.48
CA ILE A 8 -10.23 13.30 -1.69
C ILE A 8 -8.73 13.52 -1.48
N LYS A 9 -8.36 14.69 -0.98
CA LYS A 9 -6.96 15.02 -0.72
C LYS A 9 -6.33 14.06 0.28
N ALA A 10 -7.05 13.74 1.36
CA ALA A 10 -6.57 12.80 2.37
C ALA A 10 -6.35 11.41 1.79
N ILE A 11 -7.26 10.93 0.95
CA ILE A 11 -7.13 9.62 0.29
C ILE A 11 -5.93 9.62 -0.66
N GLU A 12 -5.75 10.69 -1.45
CA GLU A 12 -4.61 10.81 -2.36
C GLU A 12 -3.28 10.80 -1.60
N GLU A 13 -3.21 11.48 -0.46
CA GLU A 13 -2.03 11.47 0.40
C GLU A 13 -1.75 10.06 0.95
N MET A 14 -2.80 9.32 1.36
CA MET A 14 -2.66 7.95 1.84
C MET A 14 -2.17 7.01 0.75
N ILE A 15 -2.66 7.16 -0.48
CA ILE A 15 -2.16 6.38 -1.62
C ILE A 15 -0.66 6.59 -1.79
N GLN A 16 -0.19 7.84 -1.69
CA GLN A 16 1.24 8.14 -1.81
C GLN A 16 2.06 7.48 -0.71
N VAL A 17 1.57 7.51 0.53
CA VAL A 17 2.24 6.85 1.66
C VAL A 17 2.41 5.36 1.37
N VAL A 18 1.36 4.69 0.91
CA VAL A 18 1.41 3.25 0.65
C VAL A 18 2.30 2.93 -0.55
N LEU A 19 2.20 3.73 -1.64
CA LEU A 19 3.05 3.54 -2.82
C LEU A 19 4.54 3.67 -2.50
N LEU A 20 4.91 4.54 -1.55
CA LEU A 20 6.30 4.68 -1.11
C LEU A 20 6.74 3.52 -0.22
N ALA A 21 5.82 2.88 0.48
CA ALA A 21 6.11 1.76 1.36
C ALA A 21 6.37 0.45 0.58
N ILE A 22 5.68 0.24 -0.55
CA ILE A 22 5.78 -1.00 -1.33
C ILE A 22 7.23 -1.32 -1.76
N PRO A 23 8.00 -0.39 -2.36
CA PRO A 23 9.39 -0.68 -2.73
C PRO A 23 10.27 -1.07 -1.55
N ARG A 24 9.98 -0.54 -0.35
CA ARG A 24 10.73 -0.88 0.87
C ARG A 24 10.52 -2.35 1.24
N GLU A 25 9.27 -2.84 1.12
CA GLU A 25 8.97 -4.24 1.40
C GLU A 25 9.62 -5.16 0.36
N ILE A 26 9.62 -4.76 -0.90
CA ILE A 26 10.27 -5.51 -1.98
C ILE A 26 11.78 -5.62 -1.72
N SER A 27 12.41 -4.51 -1.34
CA SER A 27 13.85 -4.47 -1.03
C SER A 27 14.18 -5.32 0.20
N ALA A 28 13.33 -5.26 1.24
CA ALA A 28 13.52 -6.06 2.45
C ALA A 28 13.39 -7.55 2.16
N HIS A 29 12.42 -7.94 1.32
CA HIS A 29 12.25 -9.33 0.90
C HIS A 29 13.53 -9.85 0.22
N ALA A 30 14.05 -9.11 -0.75
CA ALA A 30 15.28 -9.46 -1.46
C ALA A 30 16.48 -9.55 -0.51
N TYR A 31 16.58 -8.62 0.43
CA TYR A 31 17.63 -8.59 1.43
C TYR A 31 17.64 -9.87 2.28
N TYR A 32 16.48 -10.28 2.78
CA TYR A 32 16.37 -11.48 3.60
C TYR A 32 16.60 -12.77 2.81
N LEU A 33 16.16 -12.82 1.54
CA LEU A 33 16.46 -13.96 0.67
C LEU A 33 17.97 -14.11 0.47
N ASN A 34 18.65 -13.00 0.20
CA ASN A 34 20.10 -13.01 0.06
C ASN A 34 20.79 -13.48 1.33
N ALA A 35 20.33 -12.98 2.48
CA ALA A 35 20.88 -13.38 3.77
C ALA A 35 20.68 -14.88 4.03
N SER A 36 19.52 -15.45 3.64
CA SER A 36 19.24 -16.88 3.80
C SER A 36 20.23 -17.72 3.00
N GLN A 37 20.61 -17.28 1.81
CA GLN A 37 21.57 -17.99 0.95
C GLN A 37 22.98 -17.98 1.53
N ARG A 38 23.33 -16.98 2.34
CA ARG A 38 24.64 -16.85 2.97
C ARG A 38 24.67 -17.39 4.38
N ALA A 39 23.53 -17.84 4.91
CA ALA A 39 23.45 -18.36 6.27
C ALA A 39 24.24 -19.65 6.42
N THR A 40 24.95 -19.78 7.56
CA THR A 40 25.84 -20.91 7.83
C THR A 40 25.16 -22.03 8.62
N SER A 41 23.96 -21.82 9.11
CA SER A 41 23.19 -22.82 9.85
C SER A 41 21.76 -22.91 9.33
N ASP A 42 21.15 -24.07 9.53
CA ASP A 42 19.73 -24.26 9.15
C ASP A 42 18.82 -23.34 9.93
N MET A 43 19.11 -23.12 11.21
CA MET A 43 18.32 -22.21 12.03
C MET A 43 18.33 -20.77 11.48
N SER A 44 19.52 -20.26 11.16
CA SER A 44 19.67 -18.91 10.60
C SER A 44 18.99 -18.81 9.24
N ARG A 45 19.18 -19.81 8.38
CA ARG A 45 18.56 -19.85 7.05
C ARG A 45 17.04 -19.78 7.15
N ASN A 46 16.47 -20.61 8.00
CA ASN A 46 15.01 -20.69 8.18
C ASN A 46 14.46 -19.38 8.75
N LEU A 47 15.19 -18.74 9.66
CA LEU A 47 14.81 -17.46 10.21
C LEU A 47 14.73 -16.38 9.11
N PHE A 48 15.77 -16.28 8.26
CA PHE A 48 15.78 -15.31 7.17
C PHE A 48 14.71 -15.61 6.11
N LEU A 49 14.43 -16.89 5.83
CA LEU A 49 13.34 -17.25 4.92
C LEU A 49 11.98 -16.83 5.48
N SER A 50 11.78 -17.00 6.79
CA SER A 50 10.55 -16.58 7.46
C SER A 50 10.39 -15.06 7.39
N LEU A 51 11.46 -14.30 7.62
CA LEU A 51 11.44 -12.83 7.50
C LEU A 51 11.14 -12.39 6.08
N ALA A 52 11.74 -13.06 5.09
CA ALA A 52 11.48 -12.76 3.68
C ALA A 52 10.00 -12.98 3.33
N GLU A 53 9.41 -14.05 3.83
CA GLU A 53 8.00 -14.36 3.60
C GLU A 53 7.08 -13.31 4.23
N GLN A 54 7.41 -12.82 5.43
CA GLN A 54 6.66 -11.74 6.08
C GLN A 54 6.68 -10.47 5.23
N GLU A 55 7.83 -10.12 4.66
CA GLU A 55 7.93 -8.93 3.81
C GLU A 55 7.11 -9.08 2.53
N LYS A 56 7.07 -10.28 1.96
CA LYS A 56 6.24 -10.57 0.79
C LYS A 56 4.75 -10.42 1.12
N ASP A 57 4.33 -10.89 2.29
CA ASP A 57 2.96 -10.75 2.76
C ASP A 57 2.60 -9.28 2.96
N HIS A 58 3.50 -8.49 3.57
CA HIS A 58 3.31 -7.04 3.72
C HIS A 58 3.15 -6.34 2.37
N GLU A 59 3.98 -6.71 1.39
CA GLU A 59 3.89 -6.16 0.04
C GLU A 59 2.49 -6.39 -0.56
N MET A 60 1.98 -7.61 -0.43
CA MET A 60 0.66 -7.96 -0.97
C MET A 60 -0.46 -7.21 -0.26
N LYS A 61 -0.36 -7.06 1.06
CA LYS A 61 -1.34 -6.29 1.85
C LYS A 61 -1.34 -4.82 1.44
N LEU A 62 -0.16 -4.24 1.25
CA LEU A 62 -0.04 -2.83 0.83
C LEU A 62 -0.64 -2.62 -0.56
N LYS A 63 -0.42 -3.55 -1.49
CA LYS A 63 -1.00 -3.48 -2.83
C LYS A 63 -2.54 -3.54 -2.77
N HIS A 64 -3.07 -4.38 -1.89
CA HIS A 64 -4.52 -4.47 -1.67
C HIS A 64 -5.07 -3.15 -1.13
N ILE A 65 -4.38 -2.54 -0.16
CA ILE A 65 -4.79 -1.25 0.40
C ILE A 65 -4.84 -0.18 -0.69
N VAL A 66 -3.85 -0.13 -1.59
CA VAL A 66 -3.84 0.82 -2.70
C VAL A 66 -5.09 0.64 -3.57
N GLU A 67 -5.46 -0.59 -3.90
CA GLU A 67 -6.65 -0.85 -4.71
C GLU A 67 -7.93 -0.39 -4.01
N GLU A 68 -8.04 -0.63 -2.70
CA GLU A 68 -9.18 -0.16 -1.91
C GLU A 68 -9.24 1.37 -1.86
N LEU A 69 -8.10 2.03 -1.65
CA LEU A 69 -8.03 3.49 -1.62
C LEU A 69 -8.40 4.09 -2.97
N LYS A 70 -7.98 3.47 -4.06
CA LYS A 70 -8.34 3.93 -5.41
C LYS A 70 -9.85 3.85 -5.65
N ARG A 71 -10.51 2.78 -5.18
CA ARG A 71 -11.98 2.66 -5.26
C ARG A 71 -12.67 3.76 -4.45
N GLU A 72 -12.21 3.96 -3.22
CA GLU A 72 -12.75 5.00 -2.36
C GLU A 72 -12.58 6.38 -3.01
N LEU A 73 -11.41 6.63 -3.62
CA LEU A 73 -11.14 7.86 -4.33
C LEU A 73 -12.12 8.08 -5.49
N GLN A 74 -12.37 7.04 -6.29
CA GLN A 74 -13.32 7.13 -7.40
C GLN A 74 -14.74 7.42 -6.91
N ASN A 75 -15.15 6.80 -5.80
CA ASN A 75 -16.45 7.05 -5.20
C ASN A 75 -16.59 8.50 -4.75
N CYS A 76 -15.56 9.05 -4.11
CA CYS A 76 -15.55 10.45 -3.68
C CYS A 76 -15.58 11.41 -4.86
N LYS A 77 -14.83 11.13 -5.93
CA LYS A 77 -14.82 11.94 -7.14
C LYS A 77 -16.17 11.90 -7.86
N GLY A 78 -16.84 10.74 -7.86
CA GLY A 78 -18.18 10.59 -8.37
C GLY A 78 -19.16 11.47 -7.61
N SER A 79 -19.12 11.46 -6.29
CA SER A 79 -19.96 12.31 -5.44
C SER A 79 -19.72 13.79 -5.70
N LEU A 80 -18.47 14.20 -5.88
CA LEU A 80 -18.14 15.58 -6.20
C LEU A 80 -18.72 16.01 -7.55
N ARG A 81 -18.65 15.14 -8.54
CA ARG A 81 -19.24 15.43 -9.87
C ARG A 81 -20.76 15.59 -9.78
N GLU A 82 -21.43 14.78 -9.01
CA GLU A 82 -22.89 14.89 -8.78
C GLU A 82 -23.24 16.22 -8.14
N ILE A 83 -22.50 16.65 -7.14
CA ILE A 83 -22.70 17.94 -6.46
C ILE A 83 -22.55 19.10 -7.47
N LYS A 84 -21.51 19.05 -8.32
CA LYS A 84 -21.27 20.07 -9.33
C LYS A 84 -22.38 20.13 -10.38
N LYS A 85 -22.89 18.98 -10.79
CA LYS A 85 -24.03 18.88 -11.73
C LYS A 85 -25.27 19.58 -11.15
N GLN A 86 -25.58 19.34 -9.88
CA GLN A 86 -26.73 19.94 -9.24
C GLN A 86 -26.61 21.46 -9.16
N LYS A 87 -25.41 21.98 -8.97
CA LYS A 87 -25.16 23.43 -8.87
C LYS A 87 -25.31 24.17 -10.18
N VAL A 88 -25.13 23.49 -11.31
CA VAL A 88 -25.19 24.10 -12.64
C VAL A 88 -26.63 24.27 -13.13
N GLN A 89 -27.57 23.58 -12.52
CA GLN A 89 -28.99 23.76 -12.81
C GLN A 89 -29.57 24.89 -11.98
#